data_5ed4e16883bcbde635dcdbf2053dfdf8
#
_entry.id   5ed4e16883bcbde635dcdbf2053dfdf8
#
_cell.length_a   1.000
_cell.length_b   1.000
_cell.length_c   1.000
_cell.angle_alpha   90.00
_cell.angle_beta   90.00
_cell.angle_gamma   90.00
#
_symmetry.space_group_name_H-M   'P 1'
#
loop_
_entity.id
_entity.type
_entity.pdbx_description
1 polymer ?
#
loop_
_entity_poly.entity_id
_entity_poly.type
_entity_poly.pdbx_seq_one_letter_code
_entity_poly.pdbx_strand_id
1 'polypeptide(L)'
;MPVAEYVEEIRQQILDTPYVVSHSLGYEDRPPLAAIVRGSVTFVDGSYIHIKEFLQLRPVIRRLKYAYHYATSTHALMFRYDNARDPAARHLSTYPDHRHTPDEVLSSSAPALRAVLREAAAYVKRNP
;
A
#
# COMPACT_ATOMS: atom_id res chain seq x y z
N MET A 1 -6.59 18.80 -6.42
CA MET A 1 -7.50 17.69 -6.03
C MET A 1 -7.66 17.68 -4.52
N PRO A 2 -8.88 17.72 -3.99
CA PRO A 2 -9.10 17.53 -2.56
C PRO A 2 -8.74 16.11 -2.11
N VAL A 3 -8.33 15.97 -0.85
CA VAL A 3 -7.96 14.64 -0.32
C VAL A 3 -9.12 13.65 -0.38
N ALA A 4 -10.35 14.11 -0.21
CA ALA A 4 -11.53 13.23 -0.32
C ALA A 4 -11.65 12.58 -1.70
N GLU A 5 -11.33 13.33 -2.78
CA GLU A 5 -11.31 12.77 -4.13
C GLU A 5 -10.18 11.76 -4.32
N TYR A 6 -9.02 12.06 -3.76
CA TYR A 6 -7.88 11.12 -3.78
C TYR A 6 -8.25 9.79 -3.11
N VAL A 7 -8.88 9.87 -1.94
CA VAL A 7 -9.33 8.67 -1.21
C VAL A 7 -10.39 7.91 -2.00
N GLU A 8 -11.31 8.63 -2.65
CA GLU A 8 -12.33 7.99 -3.48
C GLU A 8 -11.72 7.26 -4.69
N GLU A 9 -10.68 7.83 -5.29
CA GLU A 9 -9.95 7.13 -6.37
C GLU A 9 -9.32 5.82 -5.87
N ILE A 10 -8.76 5.83 -4.66
CA ILE A 10 -8.25 4.61 -4.03
C ILE A 10 -9.40 3.59 -3.85
N ARG A 11 -10.55 4.05 -3.35
CA ARG A 11 -11.71 3.17 -3.16
C ARG A 11 -12.12 2.51 -4.46
N GLN A 12 -12.17 3.26 -5.55
CA GLN A 12 -12.51 2.69 -6.87
C GLN A 12 -11.49 1.66 -7.33
N GLN A 13 -10.20 1.90 -7.10
CA GLN A 13 -9.17 0.92 -7.41
C GLN A 13 -9.36 -0.37 -6.62
N ILE A 14 -9.73 -0.27 -5.35
CA ILE A 14 -10.04 -1.43 -4.52
C ILE A 14 -11.26 -2.20 -5.08
N LEU A 15 -12.34 -1.48 -5.40
CA LEU A 15 -13.56 -2.07 -5.93
C LEU A 15 -13.33 -2.74 -7.30
N ASP A 16 -12.38 -2.24 -8.08
CA ASP A 16 -12.03 -2.81 -9.38
C ASP A 16 -11.07 -4.00 -9.28
N THR A 17 -10.58 -4.31 -8.08
CA THR A 17 -9.64 -5.39 -7.87
C THR A 17 -10.37 -6.72 -7.68
N PRO A 18 -10.03 -7.79 -8.43
CA PRO A 18 -10.69 -9.06 -8.28
C PRO A 18 -10.40 -9.71 -6.93
N TYR A 19 -11.32 -10.56 -6.47
CA TYR A 19 -11.21 -11.36 -5.24
C TYR A 19 -11.31 -10.58 -3.94
N VAL A 20 -11.54 -9.28 -3.97
CA VAL A 20 -11.78 -8.47 -2.76
C VAL A 20 -13.17 -8.77 -2.23
N VAL A 21 -13.27 -9.12 -0.94
CA VAL A 21 -14.56 -9.38 -0.27
C VAL A 21 -14.94 -8.28 0.70
N SER A 22 -13.98 -7.51 1.22
CA SER A 22 -14.28 -6.38 2.09
C SER A 22 -13.11 -5.41 2.13
N HIS A 23 -13.38 -4.17 2.51
CA HIS A 23 -12.35 -3.17 2.72
C HIS A 23 -12.80 -2.11 3.71
N SER A 24 -11.83 -1.45 4.32
CA SER A 24 -12.03 -0.21 5.05
C SER A 24 -11.04 0.82 4.52
N LEU A 25 -11.44 2.08 4.47
CA LEU A 25 -10.61 3.16 3.95
C LEU A 25 -11.05 4.48 4.56
N GLY A 26 -10.09 5.26 5.03
CA GLY A 26 -10.36 6.57 5.57
C GLY A 26 -9.13 7.44 5.57
N TYR A 27 -9.31 8.70 5.92
CA TYR A 27 -8.19 9.62 6.07
C TYR A 27 -8.38 10.52 7.28
N GLU A 28 -7.26 11.05 7.76
CA GLU A 28 -7.21 11.96 8.88
C GLU A 28 -6.40 13.18 8.46
N ASP A 29 -7.00 14.37 8.60
CA ASP A 29 -6.28 15.61 8.32
C ASP A 29 -5.16 15.83 9.31
N ARG A 30 -4.02 16.27 8.81
CA ARG A 30 -2.86 16.73 9.59
C ARG A 30 -2.55 18.15 9.18
N PRO A 31 -3.27 19.14 9.76
CA PRO A 31 -3.04 20.53 9.40
C PRO A 31 -1.58 20.96 9.55
N PRO A 32 -1.10 21.92 8.75
CA PRO A 32 -1.92 22.67 7.78
C PRO A 32 -2.01 22.03 6.39
N LEU A 33 -1.08 21.18 5.98
CA LEU A 33 -0.92 20.79 4.59
C LEU A 33 -0.74 19.28 4.39
N ALA A 34 -1.16 18.46 5.34
CA ALA A 34 -0.94 17.01 5.27
C ALA A 34 -2.19 16.22 5.61
N ALA A 35 -2.19 14.95 5.23
CA ALA A 35 -3.20 13.97 5.63
C ALA A 35 -2.58 12.58 5.72
N ILE A 36 -3.17 11.73 6.54
CA ILE A 36 -2.80 10.32 6.62
C ILE A 36 -3.98 9.52 6.07
N VAL A 37 -3.71 8.63 5.11
CA VAL A 37 -4.68 7.67 4.59
C VAL A 37 -4.36 6.31 5.20
N ARG A 38 -5.40 5.63 5.70
CA ARG A 38 -5.29 4.27 6.23
C ARG A 38 -6.41 3.43 5.66
N GLY A 39 -6.08 2.18 5.36
CA GLY A 39 -7.07 1.24 4.90
C GLY A 39 -6.64 -0.19 5.04
N SER A 40 -7.59 -1.09 4.87
CA SER A 40 -7.32 -2.52 4.76
C SER A 40 -8.22 -3.10 3.68
N VAL A 41 -7.70 -4.11 2.99
CA VAL A 41 -8.40 -4.82 1.91
C VAL A 41 -8.29 -6.30 2.22
N THR A 42 -9.41 -7.00 2.29
CA THR A 42 -9.44 -8.44 2.55
C THR A 42 -9.87 -9.18 1.30
N PHE A 43 -9.11 -10.21 0.94
CA PHE A 43 -9.38 -11.06 -0.22
C PHE A 43 -10.15 -12.32 0.21
N VAL A 44 -10.71 -13.01 -0.78
CA VAL A 44 -11.58 -14.17 -0.57
C VAL A 44 -10.89 -15.32 0.18
N ASP A 45 -9.56 -15.42 0.09
CA ASP A 45 -8.77 -16.44 0.81
C ASP A 45 -8.37 -15.99 2.23
N GLY A 46 -8.84 -14.84 2.69
CA GLY A 46 -8.52 -14.28 4.00
C GLY A 46 -7.21 -13.51 4.04
N SER A 47 -6.43 -13.51 2.95
CA SER A 47 -5.25 -12.64 2.87
C SER A 47 -5.66 -11.18 2.81
N TYR A 48 -4.75 -10.27 3.16
CA TYR A 48 -5.11 -8.87 3.29
C TYR A 48 -3.95 -7.94 2.99
N ILE A 49 -4.31 -6.71 2.57
CA ILE A 49 -3.35 -5.61 2.45
C ILE A 49 -3.70 -4.56 3.49
N HIS A 50 -2.70 -4.11 4.23
CA HIS A 50 -2.79 -2.87 5.01
C HIS A 50 -2.18 -1.74 4.20
N ILE A 51 -2.91 -0.63 4.10
CA ILE A 51 -2.52 0.56 3.32
C ILE A 51 -2.28 1.70 4.30
N LYS A 52 -1.15 2.38 4.15
CA LYS A 52 -0.88 3.62 4.87
C LYS A 52 -0.12 4.56 3.96
N GLU A 53 -0.61 5.80 3.86
CA GLU A 53 0.05 6.87 3.10
C GLU A 53 0.06 8.14 3.93
N PHE A 54 1.21 8.81 3.95
CA PHE A 54 1.33 10.16 4.47
C PHE A 54 1.46 11.11 3.28
N LEU A 55 0.49 12.02 3.15
CA LEU A 55 0.35 12.89 1.99
C LEU A 55 0.69 14.33 2.34
N GLN A 56 1.42 14.99 1.44
CA GLN A 56 1.47 16.44 1.35
C GLN A 56 0.36 16.87 0.38
N LEU A 57 -0.47 17.84 0.79
CA LEU A 57 -1.67 18.19 0.02
C LEU A 57 -1.46 19.34 -0.97
N ARG A 58 -0.43 20.17 -0.77
CA ARG A 58 -0.21 21.38 -1.57
C ARG A 58 1.23 21.45 -2.04
N PRO A 59 1.51 21.95 -3.26
CA PRO A 59 0.56 22.48 -4.28
C PRO A 59 -0.23 21.39 -4.98
N VAL A 60 0.26 20.15 -4.98
CA VAL A 60 -0.42 18.95 -5.49
C VAL A 60 -0.29 17.85 -4.45
N ILE A 61 -1.16 16.85 -4.50
CA ILE A 61 -1.06 15.72 -3.57
C ILE A 61 0.17 14.89 -3.93
N ARG A 62 1.04 14.70 -2.94
CA ARG A 62 2.26 13.90 -3.06
C ARG A 62 2.34 12.90 -1.93
N ARG A 63 2.65 11.66 -2.27
CA ARG A 63 2.93 10.60 -1.29
C ARG A 63 4.35 10.80 -0.74
N LEU A 64 4.46 11.31 0.49
CA LEU A 64 5.74 11.49 1.16
C LEU A 64 6.24 10.20 1.80
N LYS A 65 5.32 9.44 2.39
CA LYS A 65 5.60 8.14 3.00
C LYS A 65 4.48 7.17 2.62
N TYR A 66 4.81 5.92 2.46
CA TYR A 66 3.83 4.88 2.19
C TYR A 66 4.27 3.54 2.77
N ALA A 67 3.29 2.70 3.05
CA ALA A 67 3.50 1.29 3.37
C ALA A 67 2.30 0.49 2.86
N TYR A 68 2.58 -0.54 2.08
CA TYR A 68 1.59 -1.50 1.58
C TYR A 68 2.05 -2.89 1.99
N HIS A 69 1.33 -3.47 2.94
CA HIS A 69 1.70 -4.73 3.58
C HIS A 69 0.69 -5.81 3.21
N TYR A 70 1.12 -6.81 2.45
CA TYR A 70 0.29 -7.95 2.06
C TYR A 70 0.71 -9.19 2.84
N ALA A 71 -0.25 -9.81 3.53
CA ALA A 71 -0.02 -10.98 4.37
C ALA A 71 -1.12 -12.01 4.19
N THR A 72 -0.83 -13.26 4.57
CA THR A 72 -1.80 -14.34 4.57
C THR A 72 -2.80 -14.16 5.72
N SER A 73 -3.87 -14.97 5.72
CA SER A 73 -4.87 -14.98 6.80
C SER A 73 -4.27 -15.30 8.18
N THR A 74 -3.11 -15.95 8.23
CA THR A 74 -2.39 -16.25 9.47
C THR A 74 -1.27 -15.23 9.76
N HIS A 75 -1.27 -14.10 9.03
CA HIS A 75 -0.35 -12.98 9.23
C HIS A 75 1.08 -13.22 8.76
N ALA A 76 1.31 -14.25 7.94
CA ALA A 76 2.61 -14.46 7.32
C ALA A 76 2.83 -13.45 6.20
N LEU A 77 3.97 -12.77 6.21
CA LEU A 77 4.31 -11.79 5.18
C LEU A 77 4.42 -12.45 3.81
N MET A 78 3.74 -11.88 2.83
CA MET A 78 3.93 -12.21 1.42
C MET A 78 4.85 -11.19 0.75
N PHE A 79 4.51 -9.90 0.86
CA PHE A 79 5.39 -8.81 0.44
C PHE A 79 4.98 -7.52 1.13
N ARG A 80 5.91 -6.57 1.17
CA ARG A 80 5.66 -5.23 1.70
C ARG A 80 6.46 -4.22 0.90
N TYR A 81 5.80 -3.18 0.44
CA TYR A 81 6.45 -2.02 -0.16
C TYR A 81 6.38 -0.87 0.82
N ASP A 82 7.50 -0.22 1.09
CA ASP A 82 7.52 1.01 1.87
C ASP A 82 8.78 1.83 1.58
N ASN A 83 8.79 3.05 2.07
CA ASN A 83 9.92 3.96 1.95
C ASN A 83 10.44 4.43 3.31
N ALA A 84 10.27 3.64 4.35
CA ALA A 84 10.93 3.92 5.62
C ALA A 84 12.45 3.88 5.43
N ARG A 85 13.17 4.73 6.18
CA ARG A 85 14.62 4.77 6.12
C ARG A 85 15.22 3.63 6.94
N ASP A 86 15.03 2.41 6.45
CA ASP A 86 15.50 1.20 7.09
C ASP A 86 16.99 0.99 6.82
N PRO A 87 17.83 0.83 7.85
CA PRO A 87 19.25 0.51 7.65
C PRO A 87 19.49 -0.71 6.76
N ALA A 88 18.61 -1.72 6.80
CA ALA A 88 18.72 -2.92 5.97
C ALA A 88 18.54 -2.63 4.48
N ALA A 89 17.92 -1.51 4.11
CA ALA A 89 17.70 -1.10 2.72
C ALA A 89 18.72 -0.07 2.22
N ARG A 90 19.63 0.39 3.10
CA ARG A 90 20.51 1.53 2.79
C ARG A 90 21.42 1.29 1.58
N HIS A 91 21.78 0.05 1.30
CA HIS A 91 22.66 -0.31 0.17
C HIS A 91 21.90 -0.42 -1.16
N LEU A 92 20.59 -0.36 -1.16
CA LEU A 92 19.79 -0.52 -2.37
C LEU A 92 19.81 0.76 -3.22
N SER A 93 19.83 0.60 -4.55
CA SER A 93 19.85 1.73 -5.48
C SER A 93 18.58 2.58 -5.41
N THR A 94 17.47 2.02 -4.97
CA THR A 94 16.18 2.70 -4.85
C THR A 94 15.94 3.31 -3.48
N TYR A 95 16.88 3.17 -2.54
CA TYR A 95 16.72 3.67 -1.18
C TYR A 95 16.20 5.12 -1.17
N PRO A 96 15.19 5.48 -0.34
CA PRO A 96 14.57 4.68 0.72
C PRO A 96 13.49 3.71 0.25
N ASP A 97 13.07 3.75 -1.01
CA ASP A 97 12.05 2.84 -1.54
C ASP A 97 12.60 1.41 -1.60
N HIS A 98 11.84 0.45 -1.09
CA HIS A 98 12.26 -0.95 -1.07
C HIS A 98 11.06 -1.88 -0.97
N ARG A 99 11.33 -3.17 -1.21
CA ARG A 99 10.36 -4.24 -1.09
C ARG A 99 10.89 -5.30 -0.15
N HIS A 100 10.09 -5.71 0.83
CA HIS A 100 10.33 -6.86 1.68
C HIS A 100 9.61 -8.08 1.13
N THR A 101 10.30 -9.21 1.11
CA THR A 101 9.69 -10.55 1.00
C THR A 101 10.02 -11.31 2.28
N PRO A 102 9.50 -12.55 2.50
CA PRO A 102 9.87 -13.30 3.69
C PRO A 102 11.38 -13.48 3.88
N ASP A 103 12.15 -13.51 2.79
CA ASP A 103 13.58 -13.86 2.84
C ASP A 103 14.50 -12.68 2.56
N GLU A 104 14.05 -11.60 1.93
CA GLU A 104 14.93 -10.56 1.40
C GLU A 104 14.36 -9.16 1.51
N VAL A 105 15.26 -8.18 1.42
CA VAL A 105 14.91 -6.77 1.18
C VAL A 105 15.48 -6.42 -0.19
N LEU A 106 14.62 -5.99 -1.10
CA LEU A 106 14.94 -5.83 -2.52
C LEU A 106 14.79 -4.39 -2.97
N SER A 107 15.53 -4.02 -4.02
CA SER A 107 15.33 -2.76 -4.73
C SER A 107 13.94 -2.71 -5.33
N SER A 108 13.27 -1.58 -5.20
CA SER A 108 11.97 -1.32 -5.80
C SER A 108 11.74 0.18 -5.87
N SER A 109 11.34 0.70 -7.02
CA SER A 109 10.79 2.05 -7.07
C SER A 109 9.44 2.08 -6.36
N ALA A 110 8.96 3.28 -5.99
CA ALA A 110 7.67 3.43 -5.34
C ALA A 110 6.55 2.91 -6.26
N PRO A 111 5.79 1.88 -5.86
CA PRO A 111 4.73 1.35 -6.71
C PRO A 111 3.49 2.23 -6.66
N ALA A 112 2.69 2.21 -7.73
CA ALA A 112 1.34 2.70 -7.66
C ALA A 112 0.49 1.70 -6.86
N LEU A 113 -0.46 2.19 -6.07
CA LEU A 113 -1.31 1.29 -5.28
C LEU A 113 -2.07 0.28 -6.16
N ARG A 114 -2.53 0.71 -7.33
CA ARG A 114 -3.20 -0.20 -8.27
C ARG A 114 -2.33 -1.42 -8.61
N ALA A 115 -1.03 -1.22 -8.80
CA ALA A 115 -0.10 -2.31 -9.09
C ALA A 115 0.03 -3.26 -7.90
N VAL A 116 0.06 -2.73 -6.69
CA VAL A 116 0.11 -3.53 -5.45
C VAL A 116 -1.14 -4.39 -5.30
N LEU A 117 -2.30 -3.79 -5.53
CA LEU A 117 -3.59 -4.50 -5.47
C LEU A 117 -3.63 -5.65 -6.48
N ARG A 118 -3.18 -5.41 -7.69
CA ARG A 118 -3.13 -6.42 -8.76
C ARG A 118 -2.14 -7.54 -8.45
N GLU A 119 -1.01 -7.20 -7.87
CA GLU A 119 -0.01 -8.19 -7.46
C GLU A 119 -0.61 -9.12 -6.41
N ALA A 120 -1.26 -8.59 -5.38
CA ALA A 120 -1.92 -9.39 -4.36
C ALA A 120 -3.02 -10.29 -4.95
N ALA A 121 -3.86 -9.74 -5.83
CA ALA A 121 -4.91 -10.50 -6.51
C ALA A 121 -4.34 -11.68 -7.31
N ALA A 122 -3.16 -11.51 -7.91
CA ALA A 122 -2.49 -12.58 -8.64
C ALA A 122 -2.06 -13.74 -7.73
N TYR A 123 -1.65 -13.44 -6.48
CA TYR A 123 -1.37 -14.49 -5.49
C TYR A 123 -2.64 -15.26 -5.13
N VAL A 124 -3.76 -14.57 -4.92
CA VAL A 124 -5.05 -15.19 -4.61
C VAL A 124 -5.47 -16.13 -5.73
N LYS A 125 -5.31 -15.72 -6.97
CA LYS A 125 -5.64 -16.54 -8.15
C LYS A 125 -4.82 -17.82 -8.21
N ARG A 126 -3.54 -17.79 -7.83
CA ARG A 126 -2.65 -18.97 -7.86
C ARG A 126 -2.93 -19.94 -6.73
N ASN A 127 -3.47 -19.46 -5.62
CA ASN A 127 -3.70 -20.22 -4.40
C ASN A 127 -5.18 -20.11 -4.00
N PRO A 128 -6.09 -20.69 -4.83
CA PRO A 128 -7.53 -20.60 -4.59
C PRO A 128 -7.97 -21.33 -3.32
#